data_8245bee31cc2397ace4be18643983249
#
_entry.id   8245bee31cc2397ace4be18643983249
#
_cell.length_a   1.000
_cell.length_b   1.000
_cell.length_c   1.000
_cell.angle_alpha   90.00
_cell.angle_beta   90.00
_cell.angle_gamma   90.00
#
_symmetry.space_group_name_H-M   'P 1'
#
loop_
_entity.id
_entity.type
_entity.pdbx_description
1 polymer ?
#
loop_
_entity_poly.entity_id
_entity_poly.type
_entity_poly.pdbx_seq_one_letter_code
_entity_poly.pdbx_strand_id
1 'polypeptide(L)'
;YHLANIVDDHLMEVSHVIRGEEWLPSAPLHVLLYRAFGWEDTMPAFAHLPLLLKPEGNGKLSKRDGDRLGFPVFPLEWHDPKSGEVSSGYRESGYLPEAVINFLALLGWNPGNDQELMSMDELVKLFNLSHCSKSGAKFDYKKGIWFNHEYILQKSDEELAELFKPVLKEHGVDPVSYTHLTL
;
A
#
# COMPACT_ATOMS: atom_id res chain seq x y z
N TYR A 1 19.98 4.15 15.40
CA TYR A 1 18.83 3.47 14.76
C TYR A 1 18.87 1.97 15.04
N HIS A 2 19.90 1.22 14.62
CA HIS A 2 19.96 -0.24 14.70
C HIS A 2 19.75 -0.79 16.12
N LEU A 3 20.45 -0.20 17.10
CA LEU A 3 20.31 -0.59 18.50
C LEU A 3 18.89 -0.36 19.02
N ALA A 4 18.32 0.82 18.79
CA ALA A 4 16.96 1.13 19.22
C ALA A 4 15.93 0.18 18.59
N ASN A 5 16.07 -0.12 17.29
CA ASN A 5 15.18 -1.06 16.59
C ASN A 5 15.20 -2.45 17.25
N ILE A 6 16.40 -3.00 17.55
CA ILE A 6 16.52 -4.32 18.19
C ILE A 6 15.90 -4.33 19.61
N VAL A 7 16.11 -3.26 20.37
CA VAL A 7 15.52 -3.14 21.72
C VAL A 7 14.00 -3.06 21.64
N ASP A 8 13.47 -2.25 20.73
CA ASP A 8 12.03 -2.13 20.54
C ASP A 8 11.40 -3.44 20.06
N ASP A 9 11.99 -4.10 19.05
CA ASP A 9 11.51 -5.38 18.55
C ASP A 9 11.50 -6.46 19.66
N HIS A 10 12.52 -6.49 20.51
CA HIS A 10 12.58 -7.43 21.63
C HIS A 10 11.52 -7.12 22.69
N LEU A 11 11.43 -5.88 23.15
CA LEU A 11 10.50 -5.46 24.20
C LEU A 11 9.02 -5.53 23.75
N MET A 12 8.76 -5.34 22.47
CA MET A 12 7.43 -5.47 21.86
C MET A 12 7.09 -6.90 21.45
N GLU A 13 7.99 -7.86 21.68
CA GLU A 13 7.81 -9.27 21.33
C GLU A 13 7.49 -9.49 19.83
N VAL A 14 8.17 -8.75 18.95
CA VAL A 14 7.98 -8.84 17.51
C VAL A 14 8.45 -10.20 17.02
N SER A 15 7.55 -11.00 16.47
CA SER A 15 7.84 -12.35 15.97
C SER A 15 8.43 -12.35 14.54
N HIS A 16 8.04 -11.39 13.70
CA HIS A 16 8.47 -11.28 12.31
C HIS A 16 8.78 -9.84 11.96
N VAL A 17 9.97 -9.58 11.46
CA VAL A 17 10.38 -8.30 10.88
C VAL A 17 10.22 -8.39 9.36
N ILE A 18 9.19 -7.73 8.82
CA ILE A 18 8.89 -7.68 7.38
C ILE A 18 9.26 -6.28 6.89
N ARG A 19 10.23 -6.18 5.97
CA ARG A 19 10.77 -4.90 5.51
C ARG A 19 11.29 -4.99 4.07
N GLY A 20 11.59 -3.85 3.45
CA GLY A 20 12.17 -3.83 2.10
C GLY A 20 13.59 -4.44 2.05
N GLU A 21 13.95 -5.02 0.91
CA GLU A 21 15.26 -5.67 0.71
C GLU A 21 16.45 -4.71 0.82
N GLU A 22 16.24 -3.39 0.74
CA GLU A 22 17.26 -2.39 1.01
C GLU A 22 17.86 -2.50 2.43
N TRP A 23 17.15 -3.14 3.35
CA TRP A 23 17.59 -3.37 4.73
C TRP A 23 18.35 -4.70 4.91
N LEU A 24 18.42 -5.53 3.86
CA LEU A 24 19.15 -6.81 3.92
C LEU A 24 20.61 -6.67 4.37
N PRO A 25 21.39 -5.65 3.94
CA PRO A 25 22.75 -5.44 4.44
C PRO A 25 22.85 -5.22 5.94
N SER A 26 21.79 -4.79 6.60
CA SER A 26 21.73 -4.58 8.06
C SER A 26 21.41 -5.86 8.85
N ALA A 27 20.92 -6.90 8.20
CA ALA A 27 20.47 -8.12 8.89
C ALA A 27 21.61 -8.81 9.70
N PRO A 28 22.85 -8.94 9.19
CA PRO A 28 23.95 -9.51 9.98
C PRO A 28 24.24 -8.71 11.26
N LEU A 29 24.20 -7.37 11.19
CA LEU A 29 24.38 -6.51 12.35
C LEU A 29 23.29 -6.74 13.40
N HIS A 30 22.04 -6.84 12.97
CA HIS A 30 20.90 -7.10 13.85
C HIS A 30 21.07 -8.46 14.57
N VAL A 31 21.42 -9.51 13.85
CA VAL A 31 21.70 -10.84 14.42
C VAL A 31 22.82 -10.77 15.48
N LEU A 32 23.90 -10.04 15.19
CA LEU A 32 25.00 -9.87 16.14
C LEU A 32 24.57 -9.09 17.40
N LEU A 33 23.70 -8.11 17.27
CA LEU A 33 23.15 -7.37 18.41
C LEU A 33 22.26 -8.28 19.28
N TYR A 34 21.36 -9.08 18.70
CA TYR A 34 20.57 -10.07 19.44
C TYR A 34 21.47 -11.04 20.23
N ARG A 35 22.54 -11.53 19.62
CA ARG A 35 23.55 -12.39 20.28
C ARG A 35 24.28 -11.66 21.41
N ALA A 36 24.71 -10.44 21.16
CA ALA A 36 25.43 -9.65 22.17
C ALA A 36 24.59 -9.35 23.43
N PHE A 37 23.26 -9.24 23.25
CA PHE A 37 22.31 -9.07 24.37
C PHE A 37 21.88 -10.40 25.01
N GLY A 38 22.25 -11.54 24.45
CA GLY A 38 21.75 -12.85 24.91
C GLY A 38 20.26 -13.07 24.62
N TRP A 39 19.73 -12.45 23.57
CA TRP A 39 18.34 -12.51 23.17
C TRP A 39 18.10 -13.41 21.93
N GLU A 40 18.94 -14.40 21.71
CA GLU A 40 18.84 -15.25 20.53
C GLU A 40 17.51 -16.03 20.46
N ASP A 41 16.99 -16.44 21.64
CA ASP A 41 15.73 -17.19 21.74
C ASP A 41 14.49 -16.33 21.39
N THR A 42 14.62 -15.03 21.45
CA THR A 42 13.55 -14.06 21.14
C THR A 42 13.79 -13.32 19.83
N MET A 43 14.82 -13.70 19.08
CA MET A 43 15.13 -13.06 17.81
C MET A 43 14.01 -13.32 16.80
N PRO A 44 13.46 -12.27 16.17
CA PRO A 44 12.40 -12.40 15.16
C PRO A 44 12.90 -13.11 13.90
N ALA A 45 11.97 -13.72 13.18
CA ALA A 45 12.22 -14.12 11.81
C ALA A 45 12.28 -12.88 10.91
N PHE A 46 13.26 -12.83 9.98
CA PHE A 46 13.40 -11.71 9.05
C PHE A 46 12.88 -12.08 7.67
N ALA A 47 11.99 -11.24 7.13
CA ALA A 47 11.51 -11.33 5.76
C ALA A 47 11.81 -10.03 5.02
N HIS A 48 12.43 -10.14 3.84
CA HIS A 48 12.77 -8.98 3.01
C HIS A 48 11.92 -9.00 1.74
N LEU A 49 11.06 -7.98 1.61
CA LEU A 49 10.20 -7.82 0.45
C LEU A 49 10.97 -7.19 -0.72
N PRO A 50 10.62 -7.53 -1.97
CA PRO A 50 11.27 -6.98 -3.14
C PRO A 50 11.04 -5.47 -3.26
N LEU A 51 11.94 -4.78 -3.98
CA LEU A 51 11.79 -3.36 -4.30
C LEU A 51 10.61 -3.14 -5.23
N LEU A 52 9.91 -2.03 -5.03
CA LEU A 52 9.00 -1.49 -6.04
C LEU A 52 9.81 -0.77 -7.11
N LEU A 53 9.65 -1.23 -8.34
CA LEU A 53 10.36 -0.69 -9.50
C LEU A 53 9.48 0.31 -10.26
N LYS A 54 10.13 1.23 -10.95
CA LYS A 54 9.44 2.19 -11.84
C LYS A 54 8.60 1.47 -12.89
N PRO A 55 7.44 2.03 -13.28
CA PRO A 55 6.63 1.46 -14.37
C PRO A 55 7.41 1.41 -15.70
N GLU A 56 8.26 2.40 -15.94
CA GLU A 56 9.09 2.52 -17.13
C GLU A 56 10.56 2.60 -16.77
N GLY A 57 11.38 1.89 -17.55
CA GLY A 57 12.82 1.83 -17.32
C GLY A 57 13.22 0.92 -16.16
N ASN A 58 14.41 1.16 -15.64
CA ASN A 58 15.01 0.41 -14.53
C ASN A 58 15.19 1.31 -13.30
N GLY A 59 15.09 0.72 -12.13
CA GLY A 59 15.38 1.38 -10.87
C GLY A 59 14.20 1.41 -9.88
N LYS A 60 14.53 1.73 -8.64
CA LYS A 60 13.57 1.83 -7.54
C LYS A 60 12.59 2.97 -7.79
N LEU A 61 11.31 2.70 -7.54
CA LEU A 61 10.26 3.71 -7.52
C LEU A 61 10.53 4.73 -6.42
N SER A 62 10.38 6.00 -6.73
CA SER A 62 10.50 7.10 -5.77
C SER A 62 9.21 7.93 -5.71
N LYS A 63 9.04 8.70 -4.62
CA LYS A 63 7.90 9.62 -4.48
C LYS A 63 7.79 10.61 -5.65
N ARG A 64 8.93 11.13 -6.13
CA ARG A 64 9.00 12.04 -7.28
C ARG A 64 8.53 11.43 -8.60
N ASP A 65 8.57 10.08 -8.70
CA ASP A 65 8.05 9.41 -9.89
C ASP A 65 6.52 9.48 -9.93
N GLY A 66 5.84 9.44 -8.76
CA GLY A 66 4.40 9.65 -8.66
C GLY A 66 3.97 11.02 -9.18
N ASP A 67 4.60 12.07 -8.69
CA ASP A 67 4.30 13.45 -9.12
C ASP A 67 4.55 13.63 -10.62
N ARG A 68 5.67 13.09 -11.14
CA ARG A 68 6.04 13.19 -12.56
C ARG A 68 5.10 12.40 -13.48
N LEU A 69 4.61 11.25 -13.05
CA LEU A 69 3.81 10.33 -13.85
C LEU A 69 2.30 10.46 -13.58
N GLY A 70 1.92 11.31 -12.61
CA GLY A 70 0.54 11.65 -12.32
C GLY A 70 -0.24 10.56 -11.58
N PHE A 71 0.42 9.77 -10.74
CA PHE A 71 -0.26 8.82 -9.87
C PHE A 71 -0.01 9.12 -8.38
N PRO A 72 -0.99 8.87 -7.51
CA PRO A 72 -0.86 9.11 -6.07
C PRO A 72 0.19 8.19 -5.42
N VAL A 73 0.89 8.71 -4.40
CA VAL A 73 1.86 7.94 -3.61
C VAL A 73 1.39 7.77 -2.17
N PHE A 74 0.61 8.73 -1.68
CA PHE A 74 0.10 8.74 -0.31
C PHE A 74 -1.35 8.26 -0.26
N PRO A 75 -1.79 7.66 0.85
CA PRO A 75 -3.21 7.32 1.04
C PRO A 75 -4.13 8.56 1.01
N LEU A 76 -3.65 9.66 1.57
CA LEU A 76 -4.31 10.97 1.65
C LEU A 76 -3.41 12.03 1.03
N GLU A 77 -3.99 13.14 0.61
CA GLU A 77 -3.24 14.32 0.20
C GLU A 77 -2.25 14.73 1.29
N TRP A 78 -1.02 14.97 0.88
CA TRP A 78 0.07 15.31 1.77
C TRP A 78 0.59 16.71 1.47
N HIS A 79 0.58 17.56 2.49
CA HIS A 79 1.20 18.88 2.46
C HIS A 79 2.54 18.81 3.17
N ASP A 80 3.64 18.99 2.44
CA ASP A 80 4.97 18.99 3.04
C ASP A 80 5.15 20.24 3.93
N PRO A 81 5.37 20.07 5.25
CA PRO A 81 5.44 21.20 6.16
C PRO A 81 6.70 22.06 5.99
N LYS A 82 7.69 21.60 5.22
CA LYS A 82 8.95 22.32 5.00
C LYS A 82 8.97 23.03 3.64
N SER A 83 8.57 22.34 2.59
CA SER A 83 8.58 22.90 1.23
C SER A 83 7.27 23.56 0.84
N GLY A 84 6.15 23.22 1.49
CA GLY A 84 4.81 23.63 1.09
C GLY A 84 4.28 22.89 -0.15
N GLU A 85 5.03 21.92 -0.67
CA GLU A 85 4.59 21.09 -1.79
C GLU A 85 3.40 20.22 -1.41
N VAL A 86 2.46 20.07 -2.34
CA VAL A 86 1.25 19.25 -2.16
C VAL A 86 1.38 18.03 -3.07
N SER A 87 1.28 16.84 -2.48
CA SER A 87 1.24 15.57 -3.21
C SER A 87 -0.15 14.97 -3.11
N SER A 88 -0.72 14.57 -4.24
CA SER A 88 -2.06 13.98 -4.29
C SER A 88 -2.16 12.66 -3.52
N GLY A 89 -3.31 12.44 -2.87
CA GLY A 89 -3.64 11.19 -2.21
C GLY A 89 -4.50 10.26 -3.07
N TYR A 90 -4.50 8.98 -2.74
CA TYR A 90 -5.38 8.00 -3.39
C TYR A 90 -6.85 8.35 -3.18
N ARG A 91 -7.23 8.77 -1.96
CA ARG A 91 -8.60 9.18 -1.63
C ARG A 91 -9.06 10.35 -2.50
N GLU A 92 -8.28 11.43 -2.55
CA GLU A 92 -8.58 12.65 -3.30
C GLU A 92 -8.55 12.41 -4.81
N SER A 93 -7.84 11.38 -5.25
CA SER A 93 -7.83 10.89 -6.64
C SER A 93 -8.99 9.93 -6.97
N GLY A 94 -9.93 9.71 -6.03
CA GLY A 94 -11.13 8.91 -6.26
C GLY A 94 -10.93 7.39 -6.20
N TYR A 95 -9.85 6.92 -5.56
CA TYR A 95 -9.65 5.49 -5.35
C TYR A 95 -10.41 4.99 -4.12
N LEU A 96 -11.06 3.85 -4.25
CA LEU A 96 -11.66 3.12 -3.14
C LEU A 96 -10.58 2.44 -2.29
N PRO A 97 -10.68 2.45 -0.94
CA PRO A 97 -9.69 1.83 -0.06
C PRO A 97 -9.42 0.36 -0.37
N GLU A 98 -10.48 -0.43 -0.61
CA GLU A 98 -10.39 -1.84 -0.95
C GLU A 98 -9.66 -2.09 -2.27
N ALA A 99 -9.84 -1.21 -3.25
CA ALA A 99 -9.13 -1.29 -4.52
C ALA A 99 -7.62 -1.04 -4.35
N VAL A 100 -7.26 -0.02 -3.57
CA VAL A 100 -5.86 0.30 -3.27
C VAL A 100 -5.21 -0.85 -2.51
N ILE A 101 -5.87 -1.40 -1.48
CA ILE A 101 -5.34 -2.51 -0.69
C ILE A 101 -5.09 -3.73 -1.57
N ASN A 102 -6.07 -4.13 -2.40
CA ASN A 102 -5.93 -5.28 -3.29
C ASN A 102 -4.81 -5.07 -4.32
N PHE A 103 -4.75 -3.88 -4.94
CA PHE A 103 -3.67 -3.54 -5.86
C PHE A 103 -2.29 -3.61 -5.19
N LEU A 104 -2.13 -3.01 -4.01
CA LEU A 104 -0.86 -3.01 -3.27
C LEU A 104 -0.47 -4.42 -2.80
N ALA A 105 -1.43 -5.26 -2.40
CA ALA A 105 -1.17 -6.63 -1.99
C ALA A 105 -0.49 -7.45 -3.08
N LEU A 106 -0.88 -7.25 -4.35
CA LEU A 106 -0.29 -7.95 -5.50
C LEU A 106 1.05 -7.38 -5.98
N LEU A 107 1.54 -6.31 -5.35
CA LEU A 107 2.87 -5.78 -5.63
C LEU A 107 3.96 -6.61 -4.92
N GLY A 108 4.42 -7.65 -5.59
CA GLY A 108 5.46 -8.55 -5.08
C GLY A 108 4.95 -9.75 -4.27
N TRP A 109 3.65 -9.99 -4.27
CA TRP A 109 3.01 -11.18 -3.73
C TRP A 109 1.94 -11.70 -4.69
N ASN A 110 1.62 -12.99 -4.62
CA ASN A 110 0.48 -13.58 -5.35
C ASN A 110 -0.17 -14.69 -4.52
N PRO A 111 -1.47 -14.96 -4.70
CA PRO A 111 -2.20 -15.99 -3.94
C PRO A 111 -1.85 -17.43 -4.36
N GLY A 112 -1.02 -17.63 -5.37
CA GLY A 112 -0.69 -18.94 -5.94
C GLY A 112 -1.69 -19.43 -7.00
N ASN A 113 -2.62 -18.59 -7.41
CA ASN A 113 -3.59 -18.82 -8.48
C ASN A 113 -3.74 -17.53 -9.32
N ASP A 114 -4.66 -17.54 -10.30
CA ASP A 114 -4.91 -16.40 -11.20
C ASP A 114 -5.95 -15.40 -10.65
N GLN A 115 -6.34 -15.53 -9.38
CA GLN A 115 -7.29 -14.62 -8.74
C GLN A 115 -6.63 -13.25 -8.50
N GLU A 116 -7.19 -12.20 -9.07
CA GLU A 116 -6.70 -10.83 -8.90
C GLU A 116 -7.60 -10.01 -7.95
N LEU A 117 -8.92 -10.14 -8.05
CA LEU A 117 -9.86 -9.41 -7.19
C LEU A 117 -10.12 -10.23 -5.91
N MET A 118 -9.78 -9.64 -4.78
CA MET A 118 -9.86 -10.27 -3.46
C MET A 118 -10.33 -9.28 -2.40
N SER A 119 -11.34 -9.68 -1.65
CA SER A 119 -11.75 -8.95 -0.44
C SER A 119 -10.62 -8.96 0.61
N MET A 120 -10.72 -8.08 1.62
CA MET A 120 -9.78 -8.07 2.73
C MET A 120 -9.71 -9.42 3.45
N ASP A 121 -10.87 -10.07 3.67
CA ASP A 121 -10.94 -11.38 4.33
C ASP A 121 -10.24 -12.48 3.51
N GLU A 122 -10.39 -12.44 2.19
CA GLU A 122 -9.67 -13.36 1.30
C GLU A 122 -8.17 -13.08 1.30
N LEU A 123 -7.75 -11.82 1.25
CA LEU A 123 -6.34 -11.44 1.35
C LEU A 123 -5.72 -11.94 2.66
N VAL A 124 -6.38 -11.71 3.79
CA VAL A 124 -5.91 -12.18 5.11
C VAL A 124 -5.81 -13.71 5.15
N LYS A 125 -6.78 -14.41 4.56
CA LYS A 125 -6.81 -15.87 4.54
C LYS A 125 -5.74 -16.49 3.64
N LEU A 126 -5.47 -15.84 2.50
CA LEU A 126 -4.55 -16.36 1.48
C LEU A 126 -3.11 -15.91 1.70
N PHE A 127 -2.89 -14.85 2.47
CA PHE A 127 -1.56 -14.28 2.65
C PHE A 127 -0.57 -15.28 3.25
N ASN A 128 0.55 -15.45 2.54
CA ASN A 128 1.66 -16.26 3.00
C ASN A 128 2.98 -15.64 2.50
N LEU A 129 3.93 -15.45 3.40
CA LEU A 129 5.25 -14.89 3.09
C LEU A 129 6.03 -15.71 2.06
N SER A 130 5.80 -17.03 1.98
CA SER A 130 6.46 -17.89 0.99
C SER A 130 6.06 -17.59 -0.45
N HIS A 131 4.94 -16.91 -0.66
CA HIS A 131 4.45 -16.47 -1.98
C HIS A 131 4.93 -15.06 -2.36
N CYS A 132 5.75 -14.42 -1.54
CA CYS A 132 6.39 -13.16 -1.92
C CYS A 132 7.41 -13.41 -3.03
N SER A 133 7.38 -12.55 -4.04
CA SER A 133 8.32 -12.58 -5.15
C SER A 133 9.75 -12.34 -4.68
N LYS A 134 10.72 -12.99 -5.31
CA LYS A 134 12.15 -12.74 -5.08
C LYS A 134 12.72 -11.64 -5.98
N SER A 135 11.94 -11.16 -6.92
CA SER A 135 12.32 -10.10 -7.86
C SER A 135 11.49 -8.85 -7.63
N GLY A 136 12.06 -7.68 -7.97
CA GLY A 136 11.34 -6.41 -7.85
C GLY A 136 10.02 -6.39 -8.62
N ALA A 137 8.99 -5.81 -8.02
CA ALA A 137 7.68 -5.67 -8.62
C ALA A 137 7.57 -4.33 -9.35
N LYS A 138 7.19 -4.34 -10.63
CA LYS A 138 6.90 -3.10 -11.37
C LYS A 138 5.60 -2.51 -10.89
N PHE A 139 5.64 -1.21 -10.58
CA PHE A 139 4.45 -0.46 -10.18
C PHE A 139 3.64 -0.05 -11.42
N ASP A 140 2.66 -0.85 -11.77
CA ASP A 140 1.76 -0.55 -12.88
C ASP A 140 0.55 0.25 -12.38
N TYR A 141 0.64 1.57 -12.46
CA TYR A 141 -0.46 2.47 -12.06
C TYR A 141 -1.73 2.30 -12.91
N LYS A 142 -1.61 1.84 -14.16
CA LYS A 142 -2.78 1.55 -15.00
C LYS A 142 -3.56 0.35 -14.46
N LYS A 143 -2.85 -0.63 -13.93
CA LYS A 143 -3.48 -1.75 -13.22
C LYS A 143 -4.17 -1.27 -11.94
N GLY A 144 -3.61 -0.29 -11.22
CA GLY A 144 -4.27 0.35 -10.08
C GLY A 144 -5.60 1.02 -10.48
N ILE A 145 -5.66 1.72 -11.62
CA ILE A 145 -6.90 2.30 -12.16
C ILE A 145 -7.91 1.19 -12.51
N TRP A 146 -7.46 0.11 -13.12
CA TRP A 146 -8.31 -1.03 -13.42
C TRP A 146 -8.92 -1.65 -12.15
N PHE A 147 -8.12 -1.88 -11.11
CA PHE A 147 -8.64 -2.35 -9.83
C PHE A 147 -9.74 -1.43 -9.30
N ASN A 148 -9.49 -0.11 -9.29
CA ASN A 148 -10.49 0.84 -8.81
C ASN A 148 -11.80 0.77 -9.62
N HIS A 149 -11.70 0.66 -10.93
CA HIS A 149 -12.86 0.48 -11.80
C HIS A 149 -13.66 -0.79 -11.44
N GLU A 150 -13.00 -1.93 -11.28
CA GLU A 150 -13.67 -3.19 -10.93
C GLU A 150 -14.39 -3.12 -9.57
N TYR A 151 -13.79 -2.45 -8.58
CA TYR A 151 -14.43 -2.26 -7.27
C TYR A 151 -15.58 -1.26 -7.32
N ILE A 152 -15.51 -0.22 -8.15
CA ILE A 152 -16.62 0.72 -8.38
C ILE A 152 -17.81 -0.02 -9.01
N LEU A 153 -17.58 -0.89 -9.98
CA LEU A 153 -18.65 -1.68 -10.62
C LEU A 153 -19.37 -2.65 -9.68
N GLN A 154 -18.77 -3.00 -8.56
CA GLN A 154 -19.38 -3.87 -7.54
C GLN A 154 -20.26 -3.11 -6.55
N LYS A 155 -20.25 -1.78 -6.55
CA LYS A 155 -21.05 -0.95 -5.67
C LYS A 155 -22.47 -0.76 -6.21
N SER A 156 -23.43 -0.65 -5.29
CA SER A 156 -24.79 -0.26 -5.68
C SER A 156 -24.88 1.23 -6.04
N ASP A 157 -25.93 1.61 -6.74
CA ASP A 157 -26.18 3.01 -7.10
C ASP A 157 -26.28 3.90 -5.87
N GLU A 158 -26.87 3.39 -4.78
CA GLU A 158 -26.99 4.09 -3.51
C GLU A 158 -25.61 4.31 -2.86
N GLU A 159 -24.75 3.30 -2.83
CA GLU A 159 -23.38 3.42 -2.32
C GLU A 159 -22.56 4.42 -3.15
N LEU A 160 -22.69 4.37 -4.47
CA LEU A 160 -22.01 5.31 -5.36
C LEU A 160 -22.52 6.75 -5.16
N ALA A 161 -23.82 6.93 -4.97
CA ALA A 161 -24.42 8.23 -4.68
C ALA A 161 -23.86 8.82 -3.37
N GLU A 162 -23.74 8.02 -2.31
CA GLU A 162 -23.16 8.47 -1.03
C GLU A 162 -21.68 8.87 -1.18
N LEU A 163 -20.90 8.08 -1.91
CA LEU A 163 -19.48 8.37 -2.19
C LEU A 163 -19.32 9.65 -3.03
N PHE A 164 -20.26 9.94 -3.90
CA PHE A 164 -20.19 11.09 -4.80
C PHE A 164 -20.66 12.41 -4.16
N LYS A 165 -21.51 12.36 -3.14
CA LYS A 165 -22.01 13.56 -2.43
C LYS A 165 -20.92 14.54 -1.97
N PRO A 166 -19.83 14.11 -1.32
CA PRO A 166 -18.75 15.02 -0.92
C PRO A 166 -18.12 15.75 -2.10
N VAL A 167 -17.90 15.04 -3.22
CA VAL A 167 -17.31 15.58 -4.45
C VAL A 167 -18.23 16.66 -5.05
N LEU A 168 -19.54 16.40 -5.11
CA LEU A 168 -20.52 17.38 -5.58
C LEU A 168 -20.50 18.64 -4.71
N LYS A 169 -20.48 18.46 -3.40
CA LYS A 169 -20.46 19.56 -2.43
C LYS A 169 -19.21 20.43 -2.57
N GLU A 170 -18.05 19.81 -2.77
CA GLU A 170 -16.78 20.51 -3.01
C GLU A 170 -16.83 21.37 -4.29
N HIS A 171 -17.55 20.90 -5.31
CA HIS A 171 -17.76 21.64 -6.56
C HIS A 171 -18.97 22.59 -6.52
N GLY A 172 -19.51 22.86 -5.33
CA GLY A 172 -20.61 23.82 -5.15
C GLY A 172 -21.98 23.32 -5.64
N VAL A 173 -22.09 22.02 -5.90
CA VAL A 173 -23.36 21.38 -6.25
C VAL A 173 -23.99 20.86 -4.96
N ASP A 174 -25.12 21.44 -4.55
CA ASP A 174 -25.86 20.94 -3.39
C ASP A 174 -26.55 19.62 -3.77
N PRO A 175 -26.25 18.49 -3.11
CA PRO A 175 -26.88 17.20 -3.39
C PRO A 175 -28.33 17.11 -2.92
N VAL A 176 -29.02 18.24 -2.73
CA VAL A 176 -30.40 18.30 -2.27
C VAL A 176 -31.31 17.69 -3.35
N SER A 177 -31.84 16.53 -3.01
CA SER A 177 -33.04 15.95 -3.62
C SER A 177 -32.93 15.49 -5.07
N TYR A 178 -32.12 14.47 -5.32
CA TYR A 178 -32.25 13.63 -6.55
C TYR A 178 -33.45 12.66 -6.51
N THR A 179 -34.38 12.81 -5.57
CA THR A 179 -35.61 12.03 -5.51
C THR A 179 -36.60 12.34 -6.65
N HIS A 180 -36.25 13.22 -7.59
CA HIS A 180 -37.09 13.58 -8.73
C HIS A 180 -36.48 13.42 -10.11
N LEU A 181 -35.37 12.68 -10.24
CA LEU A 181 -34.87 12.24 -11.52
C LEU A 181 -35.25 10.78 -11.80
N THR A 182 -36.53 10.49 -11.68
CA THR A 182 -37.17 9.38 -12.36
C THR A 182 -37.63 9.89 -13.73
N LEU A 183 -36.86 9.57 -14.76
CA LEU A 183 -37.37 9.53 -16.14
C LEU A 183 -37.89 8.16 -16.44
#